data_bc5422808237a2253946cf4b1251993a
#
_entry.id   bc5422808237a2253946cf4b1251993a
#
_cell.length_a   1.000
_cell.length_b   1.000
_cell.length_c   1.000
_cell.angle_alpha   90.00
_cell.angle_beta   90.00
_cell.angle_gamma   90.00
#
_symmetry.space_group_name_H-M   'P 1'
#
loop_
_entity.id
_entity.type
_entity.pdbx_description
1 polymer ?
#
loop_
_entity_poly.entity_id
_entity_poly.type
_entity_poly.pdbx_seq_one_letter_code
_entity_poly.pdbx_strand_id
1 'polypeptide(L)'
;MRCSFWSLVLLGVWLSAVDAQEGLAKKIEAVIDGKDYTEGHWGVLVADAKTGETVYGRNERKLFAPASTTKLYTCAAALIAFGKDHKFVTPVHRRGEIDPEGNLRGDLILVASGDPSFGGRTTPEGTLAFRNGDHTYANGSAAELTDTNPLFAFEDLAKQIKAAGIKSVYGEVLIDDRLFHPTQSTGSGPSAVTPIIVNDNVIDLTFTPGEKAGDPAKVTARPETAFFTLDAVVSTGAKGSATLTSFDLVNGYSLAVRGSIPVGSKPVVRVVSVENPANLARTVFIEALRKAGIVVKAPLARPVEIALPDDYDKLPKVAAHSSPPLSELVKVILKVSHNLYASTLPCLLAAKHGAKSLSAGLREEGNLLKGLGVDTATISFGGGAGGANADAVTPRATVQLLSGMAKQPDWPAFKAALPVLGVDGTLAEVVDKDSPARGKVFAKTGTLFWTDGLNGGRSLLRSKALAGVMTTKTGRELYVAMFINDVPLPVGVGPSREGKVLGKLCEIIYENAD
;
A
#
# COMPACT_ATOMS: atom_id res chain seq x y z
N MET A 1 5.84 21.40 64.32
CA MET A 1 4.70 21.70 63.42
C MET A 1 5.22 22.08 62.03
N ARG A 2 5.61 21.12 61.20
CA ARG A 2 5.96 21.33 59.76
C ARG A 2 5.87 20.00 58.99
N CYS A 3 4.70 19.34 58.98
CA CYS A 3 4.47 18.10 58.20
C CYS A 3 3.09 17.99 57.56
N SER A 4 2.32 19.07 57.43
CA SER A 4 0.91 18.94 56.92
C SER A 4 0.62 19.59 55.57
N PHE A 5 1.58 20.26 54.93
CA PHE A 5 1.31 21.00 53.67
C PHE A 5 1.57 20.19 52.39
N TRP A 6 2.43 19.17 52.44
CA TRP A 6 2.77 18.37 51.26
C TRP A 6 1.74 17.27 50.93
N SER A 7 1.04 16.76 51.93
CA SER A 7 0.01 15.72 51.75
C SER A 7 -1.26 16.22 51.07
N LEU A 8 -1.64 17.49 51.29
CA LEU A 8 -2.84 18.08 50.67
C LEU A 8 -2.64 18.43 49.18
N VAL A 9 -1.43 18.80 48.76
CA VAL A 9 -1.11 19.10 47.36
C VAL A 9 -1.08 17.83 46.52
N LEU A 10 -0.54 16.73 47.05
CA LEU A 10 -0.56 15.42 46.37
C LEU A 10 -1.99 14.86 46.21
N LEU A 11 -2.83 15.00 47.23
CA LEU A 11 -4.24 14.55 47.15
C LEU A 11 -5.05 15.35 46.11
N GLY A 12 -4.83 16.67 46.01
CA GLY A 12 -5.51 17.53 45.04
C GLY A 12 -5.14 17.22 43.58
N VAL A 13 -3.86 16.86 43.33
CA VAL A 13 -3.40 16.47 41.97
C VAL A 13 -3.97 15.10 41.57
N TRP A 14 -4.08 14.14 42.50
CA TRP A 14 -4.69 12.84 42.26
C TRP A 14 -6.19 12.93 41.96
N LEU A 15 -6.94 13.76 42.68
CA LEU A 15 -8.38 13.98 42.47
C LEU A 15 -8.66 14.64 41.11
N SER A 16 -7.87 15.64 40.71
CA SER A 16 -8.03 16.31 39.43
C SER A 16 -7.69 15.41 38.23
N ALA A 17 -6.73 14.50 38.36
CA ALA A 17 -6.37 13.54 37.30
C ALA A 17 -7.46 12.46 37.13
N VAL A 18 -8.06 11.98 38.21
CA VAL A 18 -9.18 11.01 38.17
C VAL A 18 -10.41 11.65 37.53
N ASP A 19 -10.78 12.89 37.89
CA ASP A 19 -11.90 13.62 37.28
C ASP A 19 -11.70 13.88 35.78
N ALA A 20 -10.48 14.21 35.35
CA ALA A 20 -10.15 14.41 33.94
C ALA A 20 -10.27 13.10 33.13
N GLN A 21 -9.79 12.00 33.68
CA GLN A 21 -9.87 10.68 33.04
C GLN A 21 -11.32 10.18 32.95
N GLU A 22 -12.14 10.37 33.97
CA GLU A 22 -13.58 10.09 33.94
C GLU A 22 -14.30 10.97 32.90
N GLY A 23 -13.91 12.23 32.75
CA GLY A 23 -14.45 13.16 31.76
C GLY A 23 -14.15 12.72 30.34
N LEU A 24 -12.92 12.28 30.05
CA LEU A 24 -12.52 11.71 28.77
C LEU A 24 -13.29 10.43 28.46
N ALA A 25 -13.35 9.49 29.42
CA ALA A 25 -14.05 8.22 29.26
C ALA A 25 -15.51 8.44 28.86
N LYS A 26 -16.24 9.29 29.61
CA LYS A 26 -17.66 9.63 29.32
C LYS A 26 -17.85 10.18 27.90
N LYS A 27 -16.94 11.04 27.42
CA LYS A 27 -17.02 11.61 26.06
C LYS A 27 -16.75 10.56 24.97
N ILE A 28 -15.80 9.66 25.16
CA ILE A 28 -15.55 8.55 24.25
C ILE A 28 -16.76 7.60 24.23
N GLU A 29 -17.25 7.20 25.41
CA GLU A 29 -18.37 6.27 25.57
C GLU A 29 -19.67 6.82 24.98
N ALA A 30 -19.90 8.13 25.06
CA ALA A 30 -21.04 8.77 24.40
C ALA A 30 -21.03 8.59 22.87
N VAL A 31 -19.85 8.37 22.27
CA VAL A 31 -19.72 8.08 20.83
C VAL A 31 -19.84 6.59 20.57
N ILE A 32 -19.05 5.76 21.28
CA ILE A 32 -18.91 4.33 20.96
C ILE A 32 -20.09 3.47 21.42
N ASP A 33 -20.84 3.91 22.42
CA ASP A 33 -22.07 3.24 22.91
C ASP A 33 -23.34 3.81 22.23
N GLY A 34 -23.17 4.57 21.13
CA GLY A 34 -24.29 5.09 20.33
C GLY A 34 -25.12 3.97 19.70
N LYS A 35 -26.40 4.25 19.46
CA LYS A 35 -27.38 3.27 18.90
C LYS A 35 -26.95 2.65 17.55
N ASP A 36 -26.10 3.31 16.79
CA ASP A 36 -25.60 2.82 15.50
C ASP A 36 -24.60 1.65 15.66
N TYR A 37 -24.17 1.36 16.89
CA TYR A 37 -23.16 0.34 17.22
C TYR A 37 -23.70 -0.80 18.08
N THR A 38 -25.02 -0.93 18.18
CA THR A 38 -25.68 -1.98 18.98
C THR A 38 -25.25 -3.39 18.59
N GLU A 39 -25.08 -3.64 17.29
CA GLU A 39 -24.63 -4.93 16.74
C GLU A 39 -23.11 -4.98 16.55
N GLY A 40 -22.45 -3.83 16.49
CA GLY A 40 -21.01 -3.71 16.35
C GLY A 40 -20.26 -3.77 17.69
N HIS A 41 -18.96 -3.88 17.62
CA HIS A 41 -18.15 -3.87 18.84
C HIS A 41 -16.87 -3.06 18.67
N TRP A 42 -16.56 -2.28 19.71
CA TRP A 42 -15.39 -1.42 19.76
C TRP A 42 -14.24 -2.05 20.55
N GLY A 43 -13.02 -1.87 20.01
CA GLY A 43 -11.77 -2.07 20.72
C GLY A 43 -10.98 -0.76 20.70
N VAL A 44 -10.66 -0.21 21.86
CA VAL A 44 -9.94 1.06 21.98
C VAL A 44 -8.84 0.90 23.03
N LEU A 45 -7.66 1.39 22.72
CA LEU A 45 -6.60 1.62 23.69
C LEU A 45 -5.91 2.95 23.38
N VAL A 46 -5.89 3.82 24.38
CA VAL A 46 -5.11 5.06 24.41
C VAL A 46 -4.10 4.93 25.53
N ALA A 47 -2.82 5.02 25.22
CA ALA A 47 -1.76 4.87 26.18
C ALA A 47 -0.75 6.02 26.08
N ASP A 48 -0.21 6.47 27.19
CA ASP A 48 0.87 7.44 27.25
C ASP A 48 2.13 6.86 26.59
N ALA A 49 2.71 7.60 25.65
CA ALA A 49 3.86 7.12 24.89
C ALA A 49 5.14 7.04 25.71
N LYS A 50 5.24 7.84 26.79
CA LYS A 50 6.41 7.91 27.68
C LYS A 50 6.34 6.88 28.80
N THR A 51 5.19 6.76 29.46
CA THR A 51 5.03 5.90 30.66
C THR A 51 4.48 4.52 30.31
N GLY A 52 3.75 4.39 29.19
CA GLY A 52 3.01 3.18 28.81
C GLY A 52 1.69 3.01 29.58
N GLU A 53 1.32 3.97 30.46
CA GLU A 53 0.09 3.91 31.24
C GLU A 53 -1.14 4.04 30.35
N THR A 54 -2.17 3.28 30.68
CA THR A 54 -3.46 3.34 29.97
C THR A 54 -4.20 4.61 30.36
N VAL A 55 -4.47 5.47 29.37
CA VAL A 55 -5.31 6.66 29.50
C VAL A 55 -6.79 6.31 29.33
N TYR A 56 -7.11 5.47 28.34
CA TYR A 56 -8.44 4.90 28.13
C TYR A 56 -8.34 3.51 27.53
N GLY A 57 -9.16 2.57 27.97
CA GLY A 57 -9.20 1.19 27.47
C GLY A 57 -10.62 0.62 27.36
N ARG A 58 -10.96 0.06 26.20
CA ARG A 58 -12.20 -0.68 25.95
C ARG A 58 -11.89 -1.92 25.13
N ASN A 59 -12.18 -3.11 25.65
CA ASN A 59 -11.91 -4.38 24.96
C ASN A 59 -10.48 -4.54 24.43
N GLU A 60 -9.50 -3.95 25.09
CA GLU A 60 -8.11 -3.80 24.61
C GLU A 60 -7.38 -5.14 24.37
N ARG A 61 -7.91 -6.23 24.96
CA ARG A 61 -7.37 -7.60 24.84
C ARG A 61 -8.24 -8.50 23.95
N LYS A 62 -9.32 -7.99 23.37
CA LYS A 62 -10.14 -8.74 22.42
C LYS A 62 -9.57 -8.66 21.02
N LEU A 63 -9.78 -9.71 20.23
CA LEU A 63 -9.37 -9.77 18.84
C LEU A 63 -10.35 -8.99 17.95
N PHE A 64 -9.79 -8.18 17.06
CA PHE A 64 -10.51 -7.40 16.05
C PHE A 64 -9.92 -7.66 14.68
N ALA A 65 -10.74 -7.65 13.64
CA ALA A 65 -10.26 -7.58 12.27
C ALA A 65 -9.55 -6.23 12.06
N PRO A 66 -8.24 -6.22 11.75
CA PRO A 66 -7.46 -4.99 11.70
C PRO A 66 -7.63 -4.20 10.41
N ALA A 67 -8.11 -4.86 9.36
CA ALA A 67 -8.02 -4.35 8.01
C ALA A 67 -6.58 -3.83 7.73
N SER A 68 -6.43 -2.73 7.00
CA SER A 68 -5.12 -2.21 6.59
C SER A 68 -4.22 -1.69 7.73
N THR A 69 -4.64 -1.72 9.01
CA THR A 69 -3.69 -1.47 10.11
C THR A 69 -2.67 -2.61 10.29
N THR A 70 -2.92 -3.81 9.71
CA THR A 70 -1.92 -4.88 9.54
C THR A 70 -0.63 -4.35 8.94
N LYS A 71 -0.70 -3.39 8.01
CA LYS A 71 0.47 -2.80 7.36
C LYS A 71 1.45 -2.12 8.31
N LEU A 72 1.01 -1.72 9.51
CA LEU A 72 1.92 -1.23 10.54
C LEU A 72 2.91 -2.33 10.95
N TYR A 73 2.43 -3.56 11.15
CA TYR A 73 3.23 -4.71 11.55
C TYR A 73 4.19 -5.13 10.44
N THR A 74 3.65 -5.26 9.22
CA THR A 74 4.42 -5.67 8.06
C THR A 74 5.53 -4.66 7.70
N CYS A 75 5.22 -3.35 7.74
CA CYS A 75 6.23 -2.31 7.50
C CYS A 75 7.26 -2.23 8.62
N ALA A 76 6.85 -2.41 9.88
CA ALA A 76 7.78 -2.46 11.01
C ALA A 76 8.76 -3.64 10.86
N ALA A 77 8.25 -4.85 10.58
CA ALA A 77 9.08 -6.02 10.36
C ALA A 77 10.07 -5.82 9.19
N ALA A 78 9.60 -5.23 8.08
CA ALA A 78 10.47 -4.95 6.94
C ALA A 78 11.59 -3.95 7.28
N LEU A 79 11.27 -2.86 8.00
CA LEU A 79 12.29 -1.90 8.44
C LEU A 79 13.32 -2.54 9.38
N ILE A 80 12.88 -3.35 10.35
CA ILE A 80 13.80 -4.08 11.24
C ILE A 80 14.69 -5.06 10.47
N ALA A 81 14.14 -5.76 9.48
CA ALA A 81 14.88 -6.77 8.73
C ALA A 81 15.90 -6.18 7.76
N PHE A 82 15.54 -5.10 7.07
CA PHE A 82 16.33 -4.54 5.97
C PHE A 82 16.97 -3.19 6.30
N GLY A 83 16.40 -2.41 7.22
CA GLY A 83 16.78 -1.01 7.48
C GLY A 83 16.12 -0.03 6.49
N LYS A 84 15.90 1.22 6.93
CA LYS A 84 15.23 2.27 6.15
C LYS A 84 15.92 2.63 4.83
N ASP A 85 17.24 2.48 4.76
CA ASP A 85 18.08 2.88 3.63
C ASP A 85 18.31 1.74 2.62
N HIS A 86 17.77 0.54 2.89
CA HIS A 86 17.89 -0.60 2.00
C HIS A 86 17.32 -0.29 0.60
N LYS A 87 18.06 -0.70 -0.44
CA LYS A 87 17.65 -0.57 -1.85
C LYS A 87 17.63 -1.94 -2.50
N PHE A 88 16.60 -2.21 -3.25
CA PHE A 88 16.55 -3.40 -4.11
C PHE A 88 17.37 -3.15 -5.37
N VAL A 89 18.24 -4.09 -5.71
CA VAL A 89 19.08 -4.01 -6.91
C VAL A 89 18.66 -5.10 -7.88
N THR A 90 18.17 -4.71 -9.05
CA THR A 90 17.70 -5.61 -10.12
C THR A 90 18.76 -5.64 -11.23
N PRO A 91 19.60 -6.69 -11.32
CA PRO A 91 20.64 -6.80 -12.35
C PRO A 91 20.08 -7.35 -13.66
N VAL A 92 20.79 -7.02 -14.76
CA VAL A 92 20.64 -7.69 -16.04
C VAL A 92 21.98 -8.36 -16.36
N HIS A 93 21.94 -9.65 -16.61
CA HIS A 93 23.06 -10.46 -17.03
C HIS A 93 22.98 -10.81 -18.51
N ARG A 94 24.12 -10.99 -19.16
CA ARG A 94 24.21 -11.62 -20.49
C ARG A 94 24.57 -13.09 -20.38
N ARG A 95 23.97 -13.89 -21.23
CA ARG A 95 24.41 -15.28 -21.49
C ARG A 95 24.83 -15.39 -22.94
N GLY A 96 26.11 -15.65 -23.22
CA GLY A 96 26.72 -15.62 -24.53
C GLY A 96 27.72 -14.48 -24.69
N GLU A 97 28.38 -14.44 -25.86
CA GLU A 97 29.47 -13.50 -26.14
C GLU A 97 29.00 -12.31 -26.98
N ILE A 98 29.68 -11.18 -26.80
CA ILE A 98 29.51 -9.97 -27.62
C ILE A 98 30.63 -9.98 -28.67
N ASP A 99 30.24 -9.97 -29.95
CA ASP A 99 31.23 -9.86 -31.04
C ASP A 99 31.77 -8.41 -31.16
N PRO A 100 32.86 -8.19 -31.96
CA PRO A 100 33.48 -6.86 -32.14
C PRO A 100 32.49 -5.79 -32.68
N GLU A 101 31.45 -6.20 -33.38
CA GLU A 101 30.42 -5.34 -33.95
C GLU A 101 29.40 -4.92 -32.92
N GLY A 102 29.41 -5.52 -31.71
CA GLY A 102 28.47 -5.27 -30.60
C GLY A 102 27.23 -6.16 -30.64
N ASN A 103 27.29 -7.30 -31.31
CA ASN A 103 26.19 -8.25 -31.34
C ASN A 103 26.33 -9.26 -30.21
N LEU A 104 25.34 -9.32 -29.31
CA LEU A 104 25.24 -10.37 -28.32
C LEU A 104 24.71 -11.66 -28.99
N ARG A 105 25.57 -12.67 -29.10
CA ARG A 105 25.25 -14.02 -29.55
C ARG A 105 24.72 -14.84 -28.38
N GLY A 106 23.57 -14.46 -27.87
CA GLY A 106 22.97 -15.02 -26.65
C GLY A 106 21.87 -14.16 -26.10
N ASP A 107 21.56 -14.35 -24.83
CA ASP A 107 20.38 -13.82 -24.15
C ASP A 107 20.71 -12.67 -23.19
N LEU A 108 19.73 -11.81 -22.95
CA LEU A 108 19.68 -10.92 -21.79
C LEU A 108 18.73 -11.48 -20.74
N ILE A 109 19.16 -11.49 -19.49
CA ILE A 109 18.37 -12.05 -18.37
C ILE A 109 18.26 -10.97 -17.29
N LEU A 110 17.05 -10.45 -17.10
CA LEU A 110 16.71 -9.57 -15.97
C LEU A 110 16.35 -10.46 -14.77
N VAL A 111 17.09 -10.31 -13.68
CA VAL A 111 16.87 -11.08 -12.45
C VAL A 111 16.07 -10.22 -11.47
N ALA A 112 14.82 -10.57 -11.26
CA ALA A 112 13.92 -9.81 -10.42
C ALA A 112 14.35 -9.83 -8.95
N SER A 113 14.55 -8.66 -8.37
CA SER A 113 14.99 -8.48 -6.98
C SER A 113 13.84 -8.42 -5.97
N GLY A 114 12.59 -8.46 -6.44
CA GLY A 114 11.43 -8.23 -5.60
C GLY A 114 11.16 -6.77 -5.29
N ASP A 115 11.78 -5.82 -6.02
CA ASP A 115 11.46 -4.39 -5.90
C ASP A 115 9.99 -4.14 -6.24
N PRO A 116 9.13 -3.79 -5.24
CA PRO A 116 7.72 -3.60 -5.53
C PRO A 116 7.44 -2.36 -6.38
N SER A 117 8.30 -1.35 -6.35
CA SER A 117 8.12 -0.12 -7.12
C SER A 117 8.63 -0.25 -8.56
N PHE A 118 9.63 -1.02 -8.80
CA PHE A 118 10.44 -1.20 -10.00
C PHE A 118 10.40 0.01 -10.96
N GLY A 119 10.73 1.18 -10.42
CA GLY A 119 10.81 2.45 -11.14
C GLY A 119 9.49 3.14 -11.44
N GLY A 120 8.34 2.50 -11.25
CA GLY A 120 7.04 3.02 -11.67
C GLY A 120 6.60 4.32 -11.01
N ARG A 121 7.07 4.58 -9.79
CA ARG A 121 6.74 5.79 -9.00
C ARG A 121 7.94 6.68 -8.73
N THR A 122 9.09 6.36 -9.32
CA THR A 122 10.35 7.07 -9.03
C THR A 122 10.32 8.49 -9.58
N THR A 123 10.57 9.46 -8.69
CA THR A 123 10.71 10.88 -9.06
C THR A 123 12.16 11.20 -9.44
N PRO A 124 12.44 12.33 -10.11
CA PRO A 124 13.82 12.76 -10.41
C PRO A 124 14.71 12.89 -9.17
N GLU A 125 14.12 13.18 -8.00
CA GLU A 125 14.82 13.32 -6.71
C GLU A 125 15.14 11.95 -6.06
N GLY A 126 14.73 10.84 -6.68
CA GLY A 126 14.95 9.49 -6.15
C GLY A 126 13.99 9.12 -5.00
N THR A 127 12.83 9.76 -4.92
CA THR A 127 11.73 9.41 -4.01
C THR A 127 10.63 8.66 -4.74
N LEU A 128 9.61 8.17 -4.01
CA LEU A 128 8.41 7.59 -4.60
C LEU A 128 7.23 8.54 -4.50
N ALA A 129 6.62 8.83 -5.64
CA ALA A 129 5.41 9.64 -5.74
C ALA A 129 4.17 8.87 -5.29
N PHE A 130 3.20 9.58 -4.70
CA PHE A 130 1.85 9.07 -4.43
C PHE A 130 0.79 10.15 -4.61
N ARG A 131 -0.47 9.73 -4.80
CA ARG A 131 -1.66 10.58 -4.75
C ARG A 131 -2.59 10.04 -3.67
N ASN A 132 -3.36 10.90 -2.99
CA ASN A 132 -4.29 10.45 -1.94
C ASN A 132 -5.32 9.45 -2.47
N GLY A 133 -5.79 9.64 -3.70
CA GLY A 133 -6.57 8.66 -4.47
C GLY A 133 -5.65 7.83 -5.34
N ASP A 134 -5.15 6.71 -4.82
CA ASP A 134 -4.19 5.85 -5.53
C ASP A 134 -4.84 5.11 -6.70
N HIS A 135 -4.13 5.02 -7.84
CA HIS A 135 -4.65 4.41 -9.05
C HIS A 135 -4.99 2.93 -8.90
N THR A 136 -4.32 2.20 -8.02
CA THR A 136 -4.63 0.78 -7.78
C THR A 136 -6.04 0.54 -7.25
N TYR A 137 -6.73 1.60 -6.77
CA TYR A 137 -8.12 1.57 -6.32
C TYR A 137 -9.11 2.22 -7.28
N ALA A 138 -8.68 2.61 -8.49
CA ALA A 138 -9.46 3.39 -9.44
C ALA A 138 -10.79 2.76 -9.87
N ASN A 139 -10.95 1.45 -9.73
CA ASN A 139 -12.21 0.76 -10.06
C ASN A 139 -13.29 0.90 -8.96
N GLY A 140 -12.91 1.28 -7.75
CA GLY A 140 -13.82 1.44 -6.60
C GLY A 140 -13.88 2.84 -6.02
N SER A 141 -12.97 3.74 -6.41
CA SER A 141 -12.90 5.12 -5.91
C SER A 141 -12.35 6.07 -6.97
N ALA A 142 -12.48 7.37 -6.74
CA ALA A 142 -11.78 8.38 -7.52
C ALA A 142 -10.27 8.23 -7.33
N ALA A 143 -9.53 8.25 -8.42
CA ALA A 143 -8.09 8.07 -8.42
C ALA A 143 -7.41 9.03 -9.40
N GLU A 144 -6.16 9.34 -9.08
CA GLU A 144 -5.30 10.20 -9.89
C GLU A 144 -3.98 9.46 -10.19
N LEU A 145 -3.47 9.63 -11.40
CA LEU A 145 -2.15 9.13 -11.77
C LEU A 145 -1.05 10.03 -11.19
N THR A 146 0.07 9.42 -10.84
CA THR A 146 1.31 10.17 -10.59
C THR A 146 1.94 10.62 -11.91
N ASP A 147 2.68 11.74 -11.90
CA ASP A 147 3.36 12.28 -13.08
C ASP A 147 4.70 11.58 -13.35
N THR A 148 4.89 10.36 -12.88
CA THR A 148 6.11 9.57 -13.03
C THR A 148 6.04 8.66 -14.25
N ASN A 149 7.20 8.28 -14.80
CA ASN A 149 7.29 7.32 -15.89
C ASN A 149 7.20 5.88 -15.35
N PRO A 150 6.15 5.10 -15.67
CA PRO A 150 6.01 3.74 -15.17
C PRO A 150 7.06 2.76 -15.72
N LEU A 151 7.79 3.14 -16.77
CA LEU A 151 8.82 2.32 -17.41
C LEU A 151 10.25 2.83 -17.13
N PHE A 152 10.43 3.73 -16.15
CA PHE A 152 11.71 4.37 -15.86
C PHE A 152 12.85 3.36 -15.67
N ALA A 153 12.63 2.29 -14.89
CA ALA A 153 13.65 1.27 -14.64
C ALA A 153 14.07 0.54 -15.92
N PHE A 154 13.14 0.20 -16.79
CA PHE A 154 13.44 -0.47 -18.06
C PHE A 154 14.21 0.44 -19.02
N GLU A 155 13.85 1.72 -19.08
CA GLU A 155 14.57 2.71 -19.90
C GLU A 155 15.99 2.96 -19.38
N ASP A 156 16.17 3.00 -18.05
CA ASP A 156 17.50 3.11 -17.41
C ASP A 156 18.37 1.90 -17.72
N LEU A 157 17.84 0.68 -17.52
CA LEU A 157 18.54 -0.56 -17.87
C LEU A 157 18.92 -0.62 -19.36
N ALA A 158 18.02 -0.23 -20.25
CA ALA A 158 18.29 -0.22 -21.70
C ALA A 158 19.42 0.75 -22.08
N LYS A 159 19.50 1.93 -21.43
CA LYS A 159 20.61 2.88 -21.61
C LYS A 159 21.95 2.30 -21.15
N GLN A 160 21.96 1.63 -19.98
CA GLN A 160 23.17 0.99 -19.45
C GLN A 160 23.64 -0.16 -20.37
N ILE A 161 22.73 -1.00 -20.88
CA ILE A 161 23.05 -2.09 -21.82
C ILE A 161 23.66 -1.56 -23.11
N LYS A 162 23.09 -0.46 -23.64
CA LYS A 162 23.69 0.21 -24.81
C LYS A 162 25.08 0.75 -24.50
N ALA A 163 25.27 1.37 -23.33
CA ALA A 163 26.58 1.88 -22.90
C ALA A 163 27.60 0.75 -22.68
N ALA A 164 27.16 -0.47 -22.33
CA ALA A 164 28.00 -1.67 -22.28
C ALA A 164 28.41 -2.21 -23.67
N GLY A 165 28.07 -1.52 -24.75
CA GLY A 165 28.46 -1.84 -26.12
C GLY A 165 27.53 -2.81 -26.85
N ILE A 166 26.41 -3.20 -26.28
CA ILE A 166 25.45 -4.10 -26.95
C ILE A 166 24.58 -3.30 -27.91
N LYS A 167 24.71 -3.61 -29.20
CA LYS A 167 23.94 -2.99 -30.30
C LYS A 167 22.82 -3.89 -30.81
N SER A 168 22.96 -5.20 -30.65
CA SER A 168 21.91 -6.16 -30.99
C SER A 168 21.94 -7.39 -30.10
N VAL A 169 20.77 -8.00 -29.90
CA VAL A 169 20.55 -9.23 -29.13
C VAL A 169 19.94 -10.27 -30.07
N TYR A 170 20.66 -11.37 -30.28
CA TYR A 170 20.24 -12.45 -31.21
C TYR A 170 19.47 -13.56 -30.51
N GLY A 171 19.66 -13.75 -29.20
CA GLY A 171 18.89 -14.68 -28.39
C GLY A 171 17.65 -14.03 -27.79
N GLU A 172 17.23 -14.55 -26.63
CA GLU A 172 16.02 -14.13 -25.92
C GLU A 172 16.27 -13.01 -24.91
N VAL A 173 15.19 -12.33 -24.54
CA VAL A 173 15.10 -11.47 -23.36
C VAL A 173 14.26 -12.21 -22.33
N LEU A 174 14.89 -12.58 -21.22
CA LEU A 174 14.30 -13.42 -20.18
C LEU A 174 14.10 -12.61 -18.91
N ILE A 175 13.04 -12.95 -18.18
CA ILE A 175 12.78 -12.44 -16.83
C ILE A 175 12.90 -13.62 -15.87
N ASP A 176 13.85 -13.55 -14.94
CA ASP A 176 13.93 -14.51 -13.84
C ASP A 176 13.15 -13.97 -12.64
N ASP A 177 11.99 -14.51 -12.41
CA ASP A 177 11.10 -14.18 -11.30
C ASP A 177 11.02 -15.29 -10.24
N ARG A 178 12.08 -16.10 -10.08
CA ARG A 178 12.15 -17.24 -9.16
C ARG A 178 12.54 -16.88 -7.73
N LEU A 179 12.67 -15.59 -7.37
CA LEU A 179 13.08 -15.14 -6.03
C LEU A 179 12.19 -15.70 -4.93
N PHE A 180 10.87 -15.67 -5.14
CA PHE A 180 9.87 -16.30 -4.27
C PHE A 180 8.70 -16.84 -5.12
N HIS A 181 7.89 -17.74 -4.53
CA HIS A 181 6.73 -18.30 -5.23
C HIS A 181 5.64 -17.25 -5.38
N PRO A 182 5.05 -17.10 -6.58
CA PRO A 182 3.92 -16.21 -6.78
C PRO A 182 2.79 -16.49 -5.78
N THR A 183 2.17 -15.43 -5.29
CA THR A 183 1.03 -15.52 -4.37
C THR A 183 0.03 -14.40 -4.68
N GLN A 184 -1.01 -14.27 -3.87
CA GLN A 184 -2.03 -13.26 -4.06
C GLN A 184 -2.02 -12.23 -2.93
N SER A 185 -2.25 -10.97 -3.28
CA SER A 185 -2.51 -9.91 -2.31
C SER A 185 -3.81 -10.20 -1.57
N THR A 186 -3.80 -9.99 -0.26
CA THR A 186 -4.97 -10.18 0.61
C THR A 186 -5.89 -8.96 0.66
N GLY A 187 -5.61 -7.91 -0.12
CA GLY A 187 -6.42 -6.68 -0.18
C GLY A 187 -7.05 -6.47 -1.55
N SER A 188 -7.85 -5.41 -1.68
CA SER A 188 -8.38 -4.95 -2.97
C SER A 188 -7.27 -4.39 -3.89
N GLY A 189 -7.59 -4.20 -5.17
CA GLY A 189 -6.64 -3.80 -6.20
C GLY A 189 -5.97 -4.99 -6.89
N PRO A 190 -4.79 -4.80 -7.52
CA PRO A 190 -4.09 -5.87 -8.22
C PRO A 190 -3.69 -6.98 -7.26
N SER A 191 -3.94 -8.23 -7.65
CA SER A 191 -3.76 -9.39 -6.78
C SER A 191 -2.45 -10.16 -6.98
N ALA A 192 -1.83 -10.08 -8.16
CA ALA A 192 -0.64 -10.86 -8.49
C ALA A 192 0.60 -10.33 -7.74
N VAL A 193 1.04 -11.05 -6.70
CA VAL A 193 2.29 -10.80 -5.96
C VAL A 193 3.39 -11.67 -6.55
N THR A 194 4.32 -11.05 -7.26
CA THR A 194 5.41 -11.70 -7.98
C THR A 194 6.73 -10.95 -7.74
N PRO A 195 7.91 -11.57 -7.96
CA PRO A 195 9.19 -10.90 -7.80
C PRO A 195 9.44 -9.72 -8.75
N ILE A 196 8.69 -9.62 -9.85
CA ILE A 196 8.71 -8.48 -10.77
C ILE A 196 7.34 -7.80 -10.76
N ILE A 197 7.33 -6.48 -10.60
CA ILE A 197 6.12 -5.65 -10.60
C ILE A 197 6.32 -4.53 -11.62
N VAL A 198 5.36 -4.34 -12.52
CA VAL A 198 5.38 -3.30 -13.57
C VAL A 198 4.16 -2.43 -13.42
N ASN A 199 4.34 -1.13 -13.22
CA ASN A 199 3.24 -0.17 -13.00
C ASN A 199 2.20 -0.70 -12.01
N ASP A 200 2.67 -1.19 -10.84
CA ASP A 200 1.84 -1.79 -9.79
C ASP A 200 0.99 -2.99 -10.28
N ASN A 201 1.46 -3.69 -11.31
CA ASN A 201 0.77 -4.80 -11.99
C ASN A 201 -0.62 -4.42 -12.53
N VAL A 202 -0.75 -3.19 -13.03
CA VAL A 202 -1.96 -2.70 -13.70
C VAL A 202 -1.64 -1.98 -15.00
N ILE A 203 -2.63 -1.95 -15.87
CA ILE A 203 -2.70 -1.02 -17.00
C ILE A 203 -3.72 0.07 -16.62
N ASP A 204 -3.26 1.31 -16.52
CA ASP A 204 -4.14 2.45 -16.30
C ASP A 204 -4.87 2.80 -17.60
N LEU A 205 -6.18 2.96 -17.53
CA LEU A 205 -7.01 3.49 -18.61
C LEU A 205 -7.53 4.86 -18.20
N THR A 206 -7.19 5.88 -18.98
CA THR A 206 -7.73 7.23 -18.77
C THR A 206 -8.79 7.53 -19.81
N PHE A 207 -9.99 7.83 -19.35
CA PHE A 207 -11.17 8.17 -20.15
C PHE A 207 -11.35 9.68 -20.14
N THR A 208 -11.30 10.32 -21.31
CA THR A 208 -11.50 11.77 -21.45
C THR A 208 -12.74 11.99 -22.33
N PRO A 209 -13.77 12.73 -21.87
CA PRO A 209 -14.96 12.98 -22.67
C PRO A 209 -14.64 13.87 -23.88
N GLY A 210 -15.44 13.74 -24.94
CA GLY A 210 -15.48 14.67 -26.05
C GLY A 210 -16.17 15.99 -25.69
N GLU A 211 -16.28 16.91 -26.64
CA GLU A 211 -16.84 18.23 -26.43
C GLU A 211 -18.38 18.22 -26.27
N LYS A 212 -19.06 17.27 -26.90
CA LYS A 212 -20.53 17.16 -26.92
C LYS A 212 -20.99 15.75 -26.60
N ALA A 213 -22.21 15.65 -26.06
CA ALA A 213 -22.87 14.36 -25.91
C ALA A 213 -23.04 13.69 -27.29
N GLY A 214 -22.68 12.41 -27.39
CA GLY A 214 -22.62 11.63 -28.62
C GLY A 214 -21.23 11.55 -29.25
N ASP A 215 -20.31 12.45 -28.94
CA ASP A 215 -18.93 12.38 -29.44
C ASP A 215 -18.20 11.14 -28.91
N PRO A 216 -17.22 10.60 -29.64
CA PRO A 216 -16.32 9.60 -29.11
C PRO A 216 -15.54 10.16 -27.90
N ALA A 217 -15.45 9.40 -26.83
CA ALA A 217 -14.54 9.68 -25.74
C ALA A 217 -13.15 9.12 -26.06
N LYS A 218 -12.08 9.84 -25.69
CA LYS A 218 -10.71 9.37 -25.85
C LYS A 218 -10.36 8.42 -24.71
N VAL A 219 -9.81 7.25 -25.04
CA VAL A 219 -9.25 6.29 -24.07
C VAL A 219 -7.76 6.15 -24.34
N THR A 220 -6.94 6.34 -23.30
CA THR A 220 -5.50 6.11 -23.36
C THR A 220 -5.08 5.08 -22.32
N ALA A 221 -4.07 4.28 -22.63
CA ALA A 221 -3.49 3.29 -21.73
C ALA A 221 -2.10 3.73 -21.22
N ARG A 222 -1.78 3.37 -19.99
CA ARG A 222 -0.45 3.58 -19.40
C ARG A 222 -0.03 2.32 -18.61
N PRO A 223 1.16 1.74 -18.85
CA PRO A 223 2.07 2.13 -19.93
C PRO A 223 1.46 1.90 -21.32
N GLU A 224 1.88 2.68 -22.31
CA GLU A 224 1.66 2.37 -23.70
C GLU A 224 2.61 1.25 -24.09
N THR A 225 2.06 0.11 -24.56
CA THR A 225 2.84 -1.10 -24.84
C THR A 225 2.13 -1.99 -25.86
N ALA A 226 2.88 -2.72 -26.66
CA ALA A 226 2.36 -3.74 -27.56
C ALA A 226 2.00 -5.07 -26.85
N PHE A 227 2.05 -5.11 -25.51
CA PHE A 227 1.60 -6.26 -24.73
C PHE A 227 0.12 -6.61 -24.99
N PHE A 228 -0.69 -5.61 -25.29
CA PHE A 228 -2.10 -5.78 -25.69
C PHE A 228 -2.48 -4.83 -26.82
N THR A 229 -3.54 -5.17 -27.56
CA THR A 229 -4.21 -4.27 -28.51
C THR A 229 -5.41 -3.63 -27.82
N LEU A 230 -5.46 -2.29 -27.78
CA LEU A 230 -6.60 -1.56 -27.22
C LEU A 230 -7.72 -1.43 -28.25
N ASP A 231 -8.87 -2.06 -27.98
CA ASP A 231 -10.13 -1.90 -28.72
C ASP A 231 -11.12 -1.12 -27.85
N ALA A 232 -11.13 0.20 -28.01
CA ALA A 232 -11.93 1.11 -27.21
C ALA A 232 -13.08 1.72 -28.02
N VAL A 233 -14.32 1.44 -27.58
CA VAL A 233 -15.54 2.09 -28.09
C VAL A 233 -16.27 2.70 -26.90
N VAL A 234 -15.98 3.97 -26.64
CA VAL A 234 -16.53 4.73 -25.50
C VAL A 234 -17.14 6.02 -26.03
N SER A 235 -18.36 6.33 -25.62
CA SER A 235 -19.07 7.55 -26.01
C SER A 235 -19.07 8.60 -24.91
N THR A 236 -19.28 9.85 -25.30
CA THR A 236 -19.55 10.96 -24.37
C THR A 236 -21.05 10.99 -24.10
N GLY A 237 -21.43 10.78 -22.84
CA GLY A 237 -22.82 10.82 -22.38
C GLY A 237 -23.32 12.24 -22.11
N ALA A 238 -24.62 12.39 -21.81
CA ALA A 238 -25.21 13.66 -21.40
C ALA A 238 -24.58 14.19 -20.10
N LYS A 239 -24.66 15.50 -19.90
CA LYS A 239 -24.20 16.15 -18.66
C LYS A 239 -24.91 15.56 -17.44
N GLY A 240 -24.15 15.14 -16.45
CA GLY A 240 -24.67 14.55 -15.20
C GLY A 240 -25.12 13.09 -15.31
N SER A 241 -24.95 12.44 -16.48
CA SER A 241 -25.16 11.00 -16.57
C SER A 241 -24.12 10.22 -15.77
N ALA A 242 -24.39 8.95 -15.46
CA ALA A 242 -23.42 8.10 -14.79
C ALA A 242 -22.23 7.76 -15.71
N THR A 243 -21.03 7.67 -15.13
CA THR A 243 -19.90 7.03 -15.80
C THR A 243 -20.10 5.53 -15.82
N LEU A 244 -20.23 4.95 -17.00
CA LEU A 244 -20.36 3.52 -17.22
C LEU A 244 -19.13 3.04 -17.98
N THR A 245 -18.37 2.15 -17.41
CA THR A 245 -17.17 1.59 -18.05
C THR A 245 -17.10 0.09 -17.79
N SER A 246 -16.89 -0.66 -18.85
CA SER A 246 -16.55 -2.08 -18.81
C SER A 246 -15.29 -2.33 -19.61
N PHE A 247 -14.47 -3.24 -19.15
CA PHE A 247 -13.26 -3.66 -19.84
C PHE A 247 -13.02 -5.14 -19.60
N ASP A 248 -12.52 -5.80 -20.64
CA ASP A 248 -12.23 -7.23 -20.62
C ASP A 248 -10.96 -7.50 -21.43
N LEU A 249 -10.08 -8.36 -20.91
CA LEU A 249 -8.89 -8.80 -21.61
C LEU A 249 -9.22 -10.09 -22.37
N VAL A 250 -9.63 -9.92 -23.62
CA VAL A 250 -10.01 -11.02 -24.51
C VAL A 250 -8.74 -11.71 -25.02
N ASN A 251 -8.69 -13.05 -24.90
CA ASN A 251 -7.56 -13.88 -25.36
C ASN A 251 -6.19 -13.48 -24.77
N GLY A 252 -6.15 -12.76 -23.66
CA GLY A 252 -4.92 -12.33 -22.99
C GLY A 252 -4.12 -11.23 -23.72
N TYR A 253 -4.59 -10.76 -24.90
CA TYR A 253 -3.86 -9.79 -25.72
C TYR A 253 -4.72 -8.67 -26.31
N SER A 254 -6.05 -8.76 -26.23
CA SER A 254 -6.97 -7.74 -26.72
C SER A 254 -7.76 -7.15 -25.57
N LEU A 255 -7.51 -5.89 -25.27
CA LEU A 255 -8.21 -5.16 -24.21
C LEU A 255 -9.43 -4.45 -24.82
N ALA A 256 -10.59 -5.08 -24.68
CA ALA A 256 -11.86 -4.51 -25.12
C ALA A 256 -12.37 -3.54 -24.05
N VAL A 257 -12.64 -2.29 -24.44
CA VAL A 257 -13.14 -1.23 -23.55
C VAL A 257 -14.43 -0.65 -24.11
N ARG A 258 -15.49 -0.63 -23.31
CA ARG A 258 -16.82 -0.15 -23.69
C ARG A 258 -17.38 0.77 -22.62
N GLY A 259 -18.27 1.72 -23.01
CA GLY A 259 -18.96 2.53 -22.02
C GLY A 259 -19.32 3.93 -22.44
N SER A 260 -19.57 4.77 -21.45
CA SER A 260 -19.83 6.20 -21.61
C SER A 260 -19.32 7.01 -20.43
N ILE A 261 -18.89 8.25 -20.70
CA ILE A 261 -18.44 9.21 -19.70
C ILE A 261 -19.18 10.54 -19.91
N PRO A 262 -19.69 11.23 -18.86
CA PRO A 262 -20.47 12.45 -19.01
C PRO A 262 -19.67 13.59 -19.65
N VAL A 263 -20.29 14.35 -20.54
CA VAL A 263 -19.69 15.60 -21.08
C VAL A 263 -19.36 16.57 -19.94
N GLY A 264 -18.18 17.20 -20.03
CA GLY A 264 -17.69 18.17 -19.03
C GLY A 264 -17.22 17.57 -17.71
N SER A 265 -17.19 16.23 -17.57
CA SER A 265 -16.53 15.60 -16.43
C SER A 265 -15.00 15.71 -16.57
N LYS A 266 -14.31 15.66 -15.41
CA LYS A 266 -12.86 15.43 -15.42
C LYS A 266 -12.54 14.05 -16.00
N PRO A 267 -11.33 13.85 -16.55
CA PRO A 267 -10.89 12.52 -16.94
C PRO A 267 -11.05 11.51 -15.79
N VAL A 268 -11.48 10.30 -16.13
CA VAL A 268 -11.67 9.21 -15.15
C VAL A 268 -10.61 8.15 -15.38
N VAL A 269 -9.97 7.70 -14.31
CA VAL A 269 -9.02 6.59 -14.34
C VAL A 269 -9.72 5.29 -13.97
N ARG A 270 -9.38 4.21 -14.68
CA ARG A 270 -9.70 2.81 -14.34
C ARG A 270 -8.45 1.98 -14.53
N VAL A 271 -8.42 0.80 -13.93
CA VAL A 271 -7.26 -0.09 -14.03
C VAL A 271 -7.67 -1.49 -14.44
N VAL A 272 -6.82 -2.11 -15.25
CA VAL A 272 -6.90 -3.53 -15.62
C VAL A 272 -5.76 -4.24 -14.96
N SER A 273 -6.04 -5.25 -14.14
CA SER A 273 -5.00 -6.05 -13.49
C SER A 273 -4.23 -6.90 -14.48
N VAL A 274 -2.93 -6.98 -14.32
CA VAL A 274 -2.04 -7.84 -15.11
C VAL A 274 -1.86 -9.17 -14.38
N GLU A 275 -2.31 -10.25 -15.01
CA GLU A 275 -2.24 -11.60 -14.44
C GLU A 275 -0.83 -12.21 -14.53
N ASN A 276 -0.06 -11.84 -15.56
CA ASN A 276 1.31 -12.31 -15.77
C ASN A 276 2.30 -11.14 -15.87
N PRO A 277 2.79 -10.62 -14.73
CA PRO A 277 3.71 -9.49 -14.69
C PRO A 277 5.05 -9.76 -15.39
N ALA A 278 5.56 -11.00 -15.37
CA ALA A 278 6.81 -11.35 -16.04
C ALA A 278 6.70 -11.22 -17.57
N ASN A 279 5.57 -11.59 -18.16
CA ASN A 279 5.34 -11.40 -19.60
C ASN A 279 5.22 -9.91 -19.97
N LEU A 280 4.52 -9.12 -19.16
CA LEU A 280 4.48 -7.67 -19.35
C LEU A 280 5.90 -7.08 -19.23
N ALA A 281 6.64 -7.43 -18.17
CA ALA A 281 8.02 -6.96 -17.96
C ALA A 281 8.93 -7.29 -19.15
N ARG A 282 8.83 -8.52 -19.69
CA ARG A 282 9.60 -8.91 -20.88
C ARG A 282 9.27 -8.03 -22.09
N THR A 283 7.98 -7.83 -22.36
CA THR A 283 7.52 -7.03 -23.50
C THR A 283 8.02 -5.61 -23.41
N VAL A 284 7.77 -4.91 -22.28
CA VAL A 284 8.18 -3.52 -22.09
C VAL A 284 9.72 -3.37 -22.04
N PHE A 285 10.44 -4.40 -21.59
CA PHE A 285 11.90 -4.40 -21.63
C PHE A 285 12.43 -4.48 -23.07
N ILE A 286 11.87 -5.35 -23.90
CA ILE A 286 12.20 -5.40 -25.34
C ILE A 286 11.88 -4.05 -26.01
N GLU A 287 10.74 -3.45 -25.70
CA GLU A 287 10.37 -2.13 -26.23
C GLU A 287 11.36 -1.04 -25.79
N ALA A 288 11.78 -1.03 -24.52
CA ALA A 288 12.77 -0.09 -24.00
C ALA A 288 14.14 -0.27 -24.68
N LEU A 289 14.59 -1.52 -24.89
CA LEU A 289 15.82 -1.83 -25.63
C LEU A 289 15.74 -1.31 -27.07
N ARG A 290 14.64 -1.56 -27.77
CA ARG A 290 14.42 -1.06 -29.14
C ARG A 290 14.36 0.46 -29.20
N LYS A 291 13.69 1.10 -28.25
CA LYS A 291 13.65 2.57 -28.11
C LYS A 291 15.04 3.16 -27.86
N ALA A 292 15.90 2.47 -27.14
CA ALA A 292 17.30 2.84 -26.94
C ALA A 292 18.17 2.61 -28.19
N GLY A 293 17.64 2.01 -29.25
CA GLY A 293 18.33 1.73 -30.52
C GLY A 293 19.09 0.40 -30.53
N ILE A 294 18.71 -0.55 -29.66
CA ILE A 294 19.26 -1.92 -29.65
C ILE A 294 18.33 -2.81 -30.48
N VAL A 295 18.87 -3.53 -31.44
CA VAL A 295 18.11 -4.47 -32.28
C VAL A 295 17.86 -5.75 -31.49
N VAL A 296 16.61 -6.04 -31.12
CA VAL A 296 16.25 -7.28 -30.42
C VAL A 296 15.54 -8.20 -31.41
N LYS A 297 16.09 -9.39 -31.65
CA LYS A 297 15.55 -10.40 -32.58
C LYS A 297 14.40 -11.20 -31.94
N ALA A 298 14.36 -11.32 -30.63
CA ALA A 298 13.29 -11.98 -29.91
C ALA A 298 11.91 -11.37 -30.25
N PRO A 299 10.85 -12.20 -30.44
CA PRO A 299 9.52 -11.72 -30.67
C PRO A 299 8.95 -11.05 -29.40
N LEU A 300 8.09 -10.03 -29.56
CA LEU A 300 7.42 -9.38 -28.42
C LEU A 300 6.46 -10.33 -27.71
N ALA A 301 5.64 -11.04 -28.49
CA ALA A 301 4.68 -12.02 -27.99
C ALA A 301 5.26 -13.44 -28.07
N ARG A 302 4.76 -14.32 -27.19
CA ARG A 302 5.11 -15.76 -27.17
C ARG A 302 6.61 -16.00 -26.99
N PRO A 303 7.15 -15.75 -25.80
CA PRO A 303 8.54 -16.07 -25.48
C PRO A 303 8.82 -17.56 -25.74
N VAL A 304 10.00 -17.88 -26.23
CA VAL A 304 10.47 -19.26 -26.28
C VAL A 304 10.85 -19.68 -24.85
N GLU A 305 10.36 -20.83 -24.41
CA GLU A 305 10.77 -21.39 -23.12
C GLU A 305 12.24 -21.80 -23.18
N ILE A 306 13.07 -21.10 -22.45
CA ILE A 306 14.50 -21.36 -22.32
C ILE A 306 14.82 -21.52 -20.84
N ALA A 307 15.56 -22.56 -20.49
CA ALA A 307 15.98 -22.80 -19.13
C ALA A 307 16.82 -21.62 -18.59
N LEU A 308 16.44 -21.12 -17.43
CA LEU A 308 17.18 -20.12 -16.71
C LEU A 308 18.40 -20.75 -16.02
N PRO A 309 19.51 -20.00 -15.82
CA PRO A 309 20.65 -20.47 -15.03
C PRO A 309 20.26 -20.79 -13.59
N ASP A 310 20.97 -21.71 -12.95
CA ASP A 310 20.80 -21.99 -11.53
C ASP A 310 21.40 -20.88 -10.66
N ASP A 311 22.50 -20.27 -11.13
CA ASP A 311 23.17 -19.13 -10.51
C ASP A 311 23.64 -18.11 -11.57
N TYR A 312 23.98 -16.91 -11.13
CA TYR A 312 24.40 -15.79 -11.98
C TYR A 312 25.86 -15.36 -11.75
N ASP A 313 26.59 -15.99 -10.83
CA ASP A 313 27.93 -15.55 -10.42
C ASP A 313 28.94 -15.58 -11.57
N LYS A 314 28.75 -16.51 -12.52
CA LYS A 314 29.62 -16.67 -13.71
C LYS A 314 29.14 -15.87 -14.91
N LEU A 315 27.98 -15.25 -14.86
CA LEU A 315 27.43 -14.49 -15.97
C LEU A 315 27.77 -12.99 -15.84
N PRO A 316 28.33 -12.37 -16.89
CA PRO A 316 28.64 -10.94 -16.85
C PRO A 316 27.37 -10.12 -16.63
N LYS A 317 27.38 -9.25 -15.60
CA LYS A 317 26.37 -8.24 -15.38
C LYS A 317 26.60 -7.07 -16.33
N VAL A 318 25.60 -6.67 -17.10
CA VAL A 318 25.68 -5.60 -18.12
C VAL A 318 24.89 -4.35 -17.73
N ALA A 319 23.97 -4.46 -16.80
CA ALA A 319 23.22 -3.33 -16.24
C ALA A 319 22.68 -3.68 -14.84
N ALA A 320 22.31 -2.66 -14.07
CA ALA A 320 21.56 -2.84 -12.83
C ALA A 320 20.72 -1.60 -12.53
N HIS A 321 19.47 -1.81 -12.13
CA HIS A 321 18.60 -0.77 -11.58
C HIS A 321 18.58 -0.86 -10.07
N SER A 322 18.63 0.29 -9.38
CA SER A 322 18.55 0.38 -7.93
C SER A 322 17.31 1.18 -7.54
N SER A 323 16.45 0.60 -6.69
CA SER A 323 15.25 1.27 -6.21
C SER A 323 15.58 2.50 -5.35
N PRO A 324 14.62 3.40 -5.11
CA PRO A 324 14.62 4.27 -3.95
C PRO A 324 14.74 3.47 -2.64
N PRO A 325 15.09 4.09 -1.51
CA PRO A 325 15.25 3.40 -0.23
C PRO A 325 13.92 2.83 0.28
N LEU A 326 14.00 1.78 1.10
CA LEU A 326 12.83 1.09 1.68
C LEU A 326 11.91 2.07 2.44
N SER A 327 12.43 3.12 3.05
CA SER A 327 11.61 4.17 3.70
C SER A 327 10.61 4.82 2.75
N GLU A 328 10.98 5.01 1.47
CA GLU A 328 10.07 5.54 0.45
C GLU A 328 8.96 4.53 0.09
N LEU A 329 9.31 3.25 0.01
CA LEU A 329 8.35 2.19 -0.20
C LEU A 329 7.35 2.11 0.97
N VAL A 330 7.85 2.12 2.20
CA VAL A 330 7.04 2.14 3.43
C VAL A 330 6.13 3.38 3.46
N LYS A 331 6.63 4.54 3.00
CA LYS A 331 5.81 5.77 2.85
C LYS A 331 4.61 5.53 1.93
N VAL A 332 4.81 4.98 0.74
CA VAL A 332 3.70 4.67 -0.18
C VAL A 332 2.74 3.67 0.45
N ILE A 333 3.26 2.57 1.03
CA ILE A 333 2.43 1.55 1.67
C ILE A 333 1.51 2.15 2.74
N LEU A 334 2.02 3.01 3.59
CA LEU A 334 1.26 3.55 4.71
C LEU A 334 0.37 4.73 4.30
N LYS A 335 0.87 5.69 3.49
CA LYS A 335 0.12 6.88 3.06
C LYS A 335 -1.14 6.53 2.27
N VAL A 336 -1.03 5.69 1.25
CA VAL A 336 -2.17 5.34 0.37
C VAL A 336 -2.74 3.95 0.65
N SER A 337 -2.20 3.27 1.66
CA SER A 337 -2.65 1.91 2.04
C SER A 337 -2.39 0.85 0.96
N HIS A 338 -1.26 0.93 0.24
CA HIS A 338 -0.97 0.13 -0.93
C HIS A 338 -0.91 -1.38 -0.62
N ASN A 339 -1.88 -2.14 -1.13
CA ASN A 339 -2.06 -3.55 -0.78
C ASN A 339 -1.00 -4.46 -1.42
N LEU A 340 -0.73 -4.29 -2.71
CA LEU A 340 0.24 -5.11 -3.43
C LEU A 340 1.64 -5.02 -2.80
N TYR A 341 2.12 -3.80 -2.53
CA TYR A 341 3.42 -3.59 -1.92
C TYR A 341 3.50 -4.20 -0.52
N ALA A 342 2.47 -3.99 0.30
CA ALA A 342 2.41 -4.59 1.63
C ALA A 342 2.41 -6.13 1.57
N SER A 343 1.70 -6.72 0.62
CA SER A 343 1.64 -8.18 0.42
C SER A 343 2.97 -8.76 -0.08
N THR A 344 3.82 -7.96 -0.72
CA THR A 344 5.15 -8.38 -1.19
C THR A 344 6.16 -8.47 -0.03
N LEU A 345 6.04 -7.63 1.01
CA LEU A 345 7.02 -7.56 2.09
C LEU A 345 7.24 -8.90 2.82
N PRO A 346 6.22 -9.68 3.22
CA PRO A 346 6.45 -11.00 3.81
C PRO A 346 7.20 -11.96 2.86
N CYS A 347 6.95 -11.90 1.54
CA CYS A 347 7.68 -12.70 0.56
C CYS A 347 9.17 -12.31 0.51
N LEU A 348 9.47 -11.01 0.65
CA LEU A 348 10.85 -10.51 0.73
C LEU A 348 11.55 -10.93 2.03
N LEU A 349 10.82 -10.96 3.15
CA LEU A 349 11.34 -11.51 4.42
C LEU A 349 11.71 -12.99 4.27
N ALA A 350 10.87 -13.79 3.58
CA ALA A 350 11.20 -15.18 3.26
C ALA A 350 12.46 -15.27 2.39
N ALA A 351 12.52 -14.50 1.32
CA ALA A 351 13.63 -14.52 0.36
C ALA A 351 14.97 -14.15 1.00
N LYS A 352 14.97 -13.21 1.96
CA LYS A 352 16.17 -12.82 2.73
C LYS A 352 16.82 -14.02 3.43
N HIS A 353 16.05 -15.02 3.80
CA HIS A 353 16.49 -16.24 4.47
C HIS A 353 16.53 -17.47 3.53
N GLY A 354 16.51 -17.24 2.21
CA GLY A 354 16.57 -18.31 1.21
C GLY A 354 15.28 -19.14 1.09
N ALA A 355 14.19 -18.72 1.75
CA ALA A 355 12.88 -19.36 1.64
C ALA A 355 12.04 -18.64 0.57
N LYS A 356 11.06 -19.37 -0.01
CA LYS A 356 10.25 -18.85 -1.14
C LYS A 356 8.76 -18.74 -0.84
N SER A 357 8.28 -19.25 0.28
CA SER A 357 6.84 -19.29 0.57
C SER A 357 6.39 -18.13 1.44
N LEU A 358 5.17 -17.61 1.19
CA LEU A 358 4.53 -16.59 2.03
C LEU A 358 4.49 -17.01 3.51
N SER A 359 4.20 -18.28 3.79
CA SER A 359 4.13 -18.79 5.17
C SER A 359 5.48 -18.74 5.90
N ALA A 360 6.61 -18.89 5.18
CA ALA A 360 7.94 -18.70 5.76
C ALA A 360 8.16 -17.21 6.10
N GLY A 361 7.73 -16.31 5.22
CA GLY A 361 7.83 -14.88 5.46
C GLY A 361 6.98 -14.40 6.63
N LEU A 362 5.75 -14.91 6.76
CA LEU A 362 4.89 -14.58 7.91
C LEU A 362 5.47 -15.10 9.24
N ARG A 363 6.14 -16.26 9.24
CA ARG A 363 6.86 -16.74 10.44
C ARG A 363 7.99 -15.81 10.82
N GLU A 364 8.77 -15.36 9.83
CA GLU A 364 9.85 -14.41 10.08
C GLU A 364 9.31 -13.05 10.55
N GLU A 365 8.23 -12.54 9.96
CA GLU A 365 7.51 -11.36 10.44
C GLU A 365 7.12 -11.53 11.92
N GLY A 366 6.55 -12.67 12.31
CA GLY A 366 6.21 -12.99 13.70
C GLY A 366 7.42 -12.95 14.64
N ASN A 367 8.58 -13.48 14.22
CA ASN A 367 9.83 -13.44 14.99
C ASN A 367 10.29 -12.00 15.24
N LEU A 368 10.29 -11.17 14.20
CA LEU A 368 10.70 -9.76 14.27
C LEU A 368 9.75 -8.96 15.16
N LEU A 369 8.44 -9.17 15.05
CA LEU A 369 7.43 -8.53 15.89
C LEU A 369 7.57 -8.92 17.36
N LYS A 370 7.85 -10.19 17.65
CA LYS A 370 8.16 -10.65 19.00
C LYS A 370 9.40 -9.95 19.56
N GLY A 371 10.42 -9.74 18.74
CA GLY A 371 11.62 -8.96 19.11
C GLY A 371 11.32 -7.49 19.45
N LEU A 372 10.26 -6.91 18.87
CA LEU A 372 9.76 -5.58 19.21
C LEU A 372 8.89 -5.55 20.48
N GLY A 373 8.64 -6.69 21.13
CA GLY A 373 7.82 -6.79 22.33
C GLY A 373 6.31 -6.95 22.05
N VAL A 374 5.94 -7.28 20.82
CA VAL A 374 4.54 -7.60 20.49
C VAL A 374 4.21 -8.99 21.02
N ASP A 375 3.08 -9.12 21.72
CA ASP A 375 2.52 -10.41 22.10
C ASP A 375 1.90 -11.09 20.87
N THR A 376 2.72 -11.87 20.15
CA THR A 376 2.32 -12.53 18.91
C THR A 376 1.25 -13.62 19.09
N ALA A 377 0.96 -14.06 20.32
CA ALA A 377 -0.15 -14.95 20.61
C ALA A 377 -1.52 -14.24 20.48
N THR A 378 -1.53 -12.91 20.43
CA THR A 378 -2.74 -12.08 20.33
C THR A 378 -2.91 -11.42 18.97
N ILE A 379 -2.18 -11.89 17.96
CA ILE A 379 -2.31 -11.46 16.56
C ILE A 379 -2.32 -12.67 15.62
N SER A 380 -2.91 -12.50 14.45
CA SER A 380 -2.91 -13.48 13.36
C SER A 380 -2.93 -12.75 12.02
N PHE A 381 -2.13 -13.21 11.05
CA PHE A 381 -2.10 -12.65 9.70
C PHE A 381 -2.10 -13.76 8.64
N GLY A 382 -2.95 -13.57 7.63
CA GLY A 382 -2.96 -14.40 6.41
C GLY A 382 -2.14 -13.78 5.27
N GLY A 383 -1.61 -12.56 5.47
CA GLY A 383 -0.79 -11.82 4.52
C GLY A 383 -0.40 -10.43 5.04
N GLY A 384 0.32 -9.65 4.21
CA GLY A 384 0.85 -8.34 4.64
C GLY A 384 -0.13 -7.17 4.55
N ALA A 385 -1.29 -7.31 3.89
CA ALA A 385 -2.16 -6.18 3.56
C ALA A 385 -3.34 -5.95 4.52
N GLY A 386 -3.81 -6.98 5.21
CA GLY A 386 -4.89 -6.86 6.19
C GLY A 386 -6.29 -7.14 5.64
N GLY A 387 -6.41 -7.90 4.57
CA GLY A 387 -7.70 -8.30 3.99
C GLY A 387 -8.00 -9.79 4.07
N ALA A 388 -7.15 -10.59 4.71
CA ALA A 388 -7.41 -12.00 4.91
C ALA A 388 -8.42 -12.22 6.05
N ASN A 389 -9.25 -13.26 5.91
CA ASN A 389 -10.19 -13.64 6.98
C ASN A 389 -9.48 -14.05 8.28
N ALA A 390 -8.22 -14.48 8.18
CA ALA A 390 -7.37 -14.85 9.31
C ALA A 390 -6.78 -13.64 10.06
N ASP A 391 -6.89 -12.42 9.51
CA ASP A 391 -6.28 -11.24 10.11
C ASP A 391 -7.02 -10.83 11.37
N ALA A 392 -6.30 -10.82 12.47
CA ALA A 392 -6.83 -10.44 13.78
C ALA A 392 -5.73 -9.81 14.63
N VAL A 393 -6.07 -8.76 15.36
CA VAL A 393 -5.17 -8.08 16.32
C VAL A 393 -5.93 -7.63 17.56
N THR A 394 -5.20 -7.46 18.67
CA THR A 394 -5.74 -6.74 19.82
C THR A 394 -5.28 -5.27 19.80
N PRO A 395 -6.07 -4.31 20.34
CA PRO A 395 -5.60 -2.93 20.55
C PRO A 395 -4.30 -2.87 21.35
N ARG A 396 -4.14 -3.76 22.32
CA ARG A 396 -2.92 -3.88 23.14
C ARG A 396 -1.69 -4.26 22.31
N ALA A 397 -1.79 -5.28 21.45
CA ALA A 397 -0.69 -5.68 20.57
C ALA A 397 -0.30 -4.55 19.61
N THR A 398 -1.26 -3.76 19.14
CA THR A 398 -1.01 -2.60 18.28
C THR A 398 -0.24 -1.51 19.03
N VAL A 399 -0.59 -1.21 20.27
CA VAL A 399 0.17 -0.26 21.10
C VAL A 399 1.56 -0.81 21.44
N GLN A 400 1.71 -2.11 21.70
CA GLN A 400 3.03 -2.75 21.89
C GLN A 400 3.92 -2.58 20.66
N LEU A 401 3.37 -2.77 19.44
CA LEU A 401 4.09 -2.52 18.19
C LEU A 401 4.61 -1.07 18.11
N LEU A 402 3.72 -0.08 18.32
CA LEU A 402 4.08 1.34 18.24
C LEU A 402 5.16 1.69 19.27
N SER A 403 5.01 1.22 20.51
CA SER A 403 5.99 1.41 21.58
C SER A 403 7.32 0.72 21.29
N GLY A 404 7.30 -0.48 20.69
CA GLY A 404 8.50 -1.21 20.27
C GLY A 404 9.24 -0.50 19.14
N MET A 405 8.51 -0.03 18.13
CA MET A 405 9.06 0.73 17.01
C MET A 405 9.63 2.08 17.45
N ALA A 406 9.00 2.77 18.40
CA ALA A 406 9.47 4.05 18.91
C ALA A 406 10.89 3.99 19.54
N LYS A 407 11.33 2.79 19.91
CA LYS A 407 12.68 2.53 20.45
C LYS A 407 13.71 2.19 19.37
N GLN A 408 13.29 2.06 18.11
CA GLN A 408 14.16 1.67 17.00
C GLN A 408 14.75 2.88 16.28
N PRO A 409 15.97 2.76 15.71
CA PRO A 409 16.60 3.84 14.94
C PRO A 409 15.75 4.35 13.77
N ASP A 410 14.94 3.46 13.18
CA ASP A 410 14.11 3.75 12.01
C ASP A 410 12.73 4.34 12.35
N TRP A 411 12.45 4.58 13.65
CA TRP A 411 11.20 5.21 14.10
C TRP A 411 10.86 6.53 13.39
N PRO A 412 11.81 7.48 13.21
CA PRO A 412 11.50 8.72 12.52
C PRO A 412 10.97 8.50 11.09
N ALA A 413 11.55 7.55 10.34
CA ALA A 413 11.10 7.20 9.00
C ALA A 413 9.73 6.52 9.02
N PHE A 414 9.51 5.59 9.96
CA PHE A 414 8.22 4.92 10.15
C PHE A 414 7.11 5.92 10.51
N LYS A 415 7.34 6.82 11.48
CA LYS A 415 6.37 7.86 11.90
C LYS A 415 6.05 8.81 10.74
N ALA A 416 7.05 9.27 9.99
CA ALA A 416 6.87 10.16 8.84
C ALA A 416 6.08 9.51 7.68
N ALA A 417 6.16 8.19 7.54
CA ALA A 417 5.42 7.42 6.54
C ALA A 417 3.92 7.29 6.86
N LEU A 418 3.48 7.54 8.09
CA LEU A 418 2.07 7.46 8.47
C LEU A 418 1.26 8.59 7.83
N PRO A 419 0.00 8.35 7.41
CA PRO A 419 -0.96 9.40 7.08
C PRO A 419 -1.11 10.41 8.20
N VAL A 420 -1.32 11.68 7.86
CA VAL A 420 -1.49 12.77 8.82
C VAL A 420 -2.92 13.29 8.77
N LEU A 421 -3.58 13.31 9.93
CA LEU A 421 -4.99 13.67 10.06
C LEU A 421 -5.29 15.06 9.49
N GLY A 422 -6.24 15.12 8.54
CA GLY A 422 -6.64 16.34 7.83
C GLY A 422 -5.60 16.89 6.85
N VAL A 423 -4.48 16.18 6.58
CA VAL A 423 -3.37 16.69 5.77
C VAL A 423 -3.10 15.82 4.55
N ASP A 424 -2.80 14.53 4.73
CA ASP A 424 -2.40 13.66 3.63
C ASP A 424 -2.83 12.19 3.79
N GLY A 425 -2.63 11.44 2.72
CA GLY A 425 -2.90 10.01 2.65
C GLY A 425 -4.37 9.69 2.94
N THR A 426 -4.60 8.53 3.52
CA THR A 426 -5.96 8.04 3.85
C THR A 426 -6.65 8.82 4.99
N LEU A 427 -5.96 9.78 5.60
CA LEU A 427 -6.49 10.66 6.65
C LEU A 427 -6.76 12.09 6.15
N ALA A 428 -6.52 12.40 4.88
CA ALA A 428 -6.63 13.77 4.33
C ALA A 428 -8.00 14.43 4.56
N GLU A 429 -9.08 13.63 4.46
CA GLU A 429 -10.48 14.12 4.50
C GLU A 429 -11.30 13.55 5.67
N VAL A 430 -10.62 13.04 6.71
CA VAL A 430 -11.27 12.39 7.86
C VAL A 430 -11.85 13.41 8.84
N VAL A 431 -11.24 14.59 8.93
CA VAL A 431 -11.70 15.72 9.73
C VAL A 431 -11.82 16.97 8.87
N ASP A 432 -12.57 17.96 9.35
CA ASP A 432 -12.71 19.24 8.69
C ASP A 432 -11.40 20.08 8.76
N LYS A 433 -11.30 21.09 7.92
CA LYS A 433 -10.06 21.89 7.79
C LYS A 433 -9.72 22.70 9.05
N ASP A 434 -10.72 23.00 9.85
CA ASP A 434 -10.63 23.74 11.12
C ASP A 434 -10.56 22.83 12.36
N SER A 435 -10.49 21.52 12.17
CA SER A 435 -10.35 20.56 13.27
C SER A 435 -9.13 20.87 14.15
N PRO A 436 -9.28 20.91 15.49
CA PRO A 436 -8.17 21.18 16.41
C PRO A 436 -7.11 20.06 16.39
N ALA A 437 -7.49 18.85 16.01
CA ALA A 437 -6.61 17.69 15.91
C ALA A 437 -5.89 17.57 14.54
N ARG A 438 -6.19 18.48 13.60
CA ARG A 438 -5.55 18.50 12.27
C ARG A 438 -4.03 18.62 12.38
N GLY A 439 -3.30 17.71 11.72
CA GLY A 439 -1.83 17.68 11.75
C GLY A 439 -1.24 17.14 13.06
N LYS A 440 -2.06 16.68 14.03
CA LYS A 440 -1.62 16.20 15.34
C LYS A 440 -1.64 14.69 15.49
N VAL A 441 -2.24 13.97 14.53
CA VAL A 441 -2.36 12.51 14.54
C VAL A 441 -1.67 11.95 13.32
N PHE A 442 -0.72 11.05 13.54
CA PHE A 442 0.03 10.29 12.55
C PHE A 442 -0.43 8.83 12.69
N ALA A 443 -1.30 8.36 11.82
CA ALA A 443 -1.93 7.06 12.02
C ALA A 443 -2.27 6.35 10.71
N LYS A 444 -2.24 5.03 10.76
CA LYS A 444 -2.73 4.17 9.68
C LYS A 444 -4.21 3.91 9.85
N THR A 445 -4.97 4.01 8.76
CA THR A 445 -6.37 3.60 8.72
C THR A 445 -6.53 2.16 8.25
N GLY A 446 -7.62 1.54 8.65
CA GLY A 446 -8.12 0.27 8.11
C GLY A 446 -9.58 0.39 7.68
N THR A 447 -9.94 -0.26 6.57
CA THR A 447 -11.33 -0.37 6.12
C THR A 447 -11.51 -1.72 5.44
N LEU A 448 -12.48 -2.49 5.89
CA LEU A 448 -12.89 -3.75 5.28
C LEU A 448 -14.42 -3.84 5.34
N PHE A 449 -15.06 -4.02 4.20
CA PHE A 449 -16.50 -4.13 4.09
C PHE A 449 -16.90 -4.95 2.86
N TRP A 450 -18.14 -5.39 2.83
CA TRP A 450 -18.78 -5.97 1.66
C TRP A 450 -20.22 -5.53 1.51
N THR A 451 -20.74 -5.73 0.33
CA THR A 451 -22.13 -5.44 0.01
C THR A 451 -23.03 -6.55 0.56
N ASP A 452 -23.95 -6.21 1.45
CA ASP A 452 -24.95 -7.11 2.01
C ASP A 452 -26.15 -7.19 1.07
N GLY A 453 -26.12 -8.16 0.16
CA GLY A 453 -27.18 -8.38 -0.82
C GLY A 453 -28.51 -8.80 -0.20
N LEU A 454 -28.50 -9.43 0.99
CA LEU A 454 -29.70 -9.83 1.73
C LEU A 454 -30.51 -8.61 2.19
N ASN A 455 -29.84 -7.50 2.48
CA ASN A 455 -30.44 -6.30 3.06
C ASN A 455 -30.33 -5.09 2.12
N GLY A 456 -30.77 -5.25 0.87
CA GLY A 456 -30.89 -4.15 -0.10
C GLY A 456 -29.59 -3.54 -0.58
N GLY A 457 -28.48 -4.27 -0.49
CA GLY A 457 -27.17 -3.80 -0.94
C GLY A 457 -26.50 -2.81 0.00
N ARG A 458 -26.92 -2.74 1.29
CA ARG A 458 -26.21 -1.94 2.30
C ARG A 458 -24.76 -2.42 2.46
N SER A 459 -23.89 -1.58 2.99
CA SER A 459 -22.55 -2.01 3.40
C SER A 459 -22.58 -2.67 4.77
N LEU A 460 -22.07 -3.90 4.88
CA LEU A 460 -21.66 -4.48 6.15
C LEU A 460 -20.19 -4.15 6.39
N LEU A 461 -19.93 -3.25 7.32
CA LEU A 461 -18.59 -2.83 7.69
C LEU A 461 -17.99 -3.88 8.62
N ARG A 462 -17.11 -4.72 8.07
CA ARG A 462 -16.39 -5.73 8.86
C ARG A 462 -15.34 -5.09 9.76
N SER A 463 -14.70 -4.01 9.30
CA SER A 463 -13.71 -3.28 10.10
C SER A 463 -13.57 -1.84 9.63
N LYS A 464 -13.53 -0.92 10.60
CA LYS A 464 -12.93 0.40 10.47
C LYS A 464 -11.95 0.60 11.61
N ALA A 465 -10.73 1.02 11.27
CA ALA A 465 -9.65 1.10 12.24
C ALA A 465 -8.80 2.35 12.03
N LEU A 466 -8.17 2.80 13.12
CA LEU A 466 -7.15 3.83 13.14
C LEU A 466 -6.14 3.50 14.24
N ALA A 467 -4.86 3.44 13.90
CA ALA A 467 -3.82 3.21 14.89
C ALA A 467 -2.54 3.99 14.57
N GLY A 468 -1.93 4.59 15.58
CA GLY A 468 -0.73 5.41 15.42
C GLY A 468 -0.38 6.23 16.64
N VAL A 469 0.19 7.41 16.40
CA VAL A 469 0.70 8.34 17.41
C VAL A 469 -0.03 9.66 17.30
N MET A 470 -0.40 10.25 18.39
CA MET A 470 -0.94 11.61 18.44
C MET A 470 -0.25 12.47 19.50
N THR A 471 -0.25 13.78 19.27
CA THR A 471 0.17 14.78 20.24
C THR A 471 -1.06 15.53 20.72
N THR A 472 -1.31 15.57 22.03
CA THR A 472 -2.45 16.28 22.63
C THR A 472 -2.25 17.79 22.58
N LYS A 473 -3.26 18.52 23.03
CA LYS A 473 -3.25 19.99 23.11
C LYS A 473 -2.10 20.54 23.97
N THR A 474 -1.72 19.83 25.03
CA THR A 474 -0.60 20.21 25.93
C THR A 474 0.76 19.72 25.47
N GLY A 475 0.81 18.92 24.37
CA GLY A 475 2.06 18.36 23.85
C GLY A 475 2.39 16.97 24.35
N ARG A 476 1.50 16.31 25.10
CA ARG A 476 1.65 14.91 25.52
C ARG A 476 1.54 13.99 24.30
N GLU A 477 2.47 13.05 24.14
CA GLU A 477 2.38 12.03 23.09
C GLU A 477 1.65 10.80 23.59
N LEU A 478 0.74 10.30 22.75
CA LEU A 478 -0.09 9.12 23.03
C LEU A 478 0.01 8.12 21.87
N TYR A 479 0.02 6.83 22.19
CA TYR A 479 -0.31 5.77 21.24
C TYR A 479 -1.81 5.55 21.25
N VAL A 480 -2.39 5.45 20.07
CA VAL A 480 -3.82 5.19 19.89
C VAL A 480 -4.05 3.98 19.00
N ALA A 481 -4.97 3.10 19.39
CA ALA A 481 -5.42 1.96 18.62
C ALA A 481 -6.94 1.84 18.78
N MET A 482 -7.67 2.10 17.70
CA MET A 482 -9.14 2.13 17.67
C MET A 482 -9.64 1.22 16.56
N PHE A 483 -10.54 0.32 16.89
CA PHE A 483 -11.18 -0.64 16.00
C PHE A 483 -12.67 -0.63 16.24
N ILE A 484 -13.47 -0.58 15.16
CA ILE A 484 -14.89 -0.89 15.17
C ILE A 484 -15.16 -1.99 14.16
N ASN A 485 -15.75 -3.09 14.60
CA ASN A 485 -16.07 -4.23 13.77
C ASN A 485 -17.57 -4.51 13.71
N ASP A 486 -18.00 -5.11 12.60
CA ASP A 486 -19.31 -5.71 12.37
C ASP A 486 -20.49 -4.72 12.48
N VAL A 487 -20.36 -3.57 11.82
CA VAL A 487 -21.40 -2.53 11.78
C VAL A 487 -22.20 -2.62 10.49
N PRO A 488 -23.52 -2.91 10.55
CA PRO A 488 -24.39 -2.79 9.39
C PRO A 488 -24.70 -1.31 9.13
N LEU A 489 -24.23 -0.78 8.00
CA LEU A 489 -24.48 0.61 7.63
C LEU A 489 -25.85 0.76 6.94
N PRO A 490 -26.55 1.89 7.07
CA PRO A 490 -27.76 2.15 6.29
C PRO A 490 -27.53 2.07 4.79
N VAL A 491 -28.57 1.74 4.02
CA VAL A 491 -28.49 1.73 2.55
C VAL A 491 -28.06 3.10 2.03
N GLY A 492 -27.10 3.14 1.11
CA GLY A 492 -26.53 4.37 0.55
C GLY A 492 -25.47 5.05 1.43
N VAL A 493 -25.19 4.52 2.62
CA VAL A 493 -24.13 5.03 3.49
C VAL A 493 -22.87 4.18 3.33
N GLY A 494 -21.75 4.84 2.98
CA GLY A 494 -20.45 4.19 2.81
C GLY A 494 -19.58 4.21 4.07
N PRO A 495 -18.49 3.41 4.08
CA PRO A 495 -17.56 3.30 5.21
C PRO A 495 -16.82 4.59 5.61
N SER A 496 -16.89 5.64 4.81
CA SER A 496 -16.34 6.97 5.13
C SER A 496 -17.01 7.61 6.33
N ARG A 497 -18.29 7.31 6.59
CA ARG A 497 -19.00 7.75 7.80
C ARG A 497 -18.22 7.37 9.06
N GLU A 498 -17.80 6.11 9.15
CA GLU A 498 -17.06 5.61 10.32
C GLU A 498 -15.63 6.16 10.37
N GLY A 499 -15.07 6.56 9.23
CA GLY A 499 -13.83 7.32 9.19
C GLY A 499 -13.94 8.66 9.93
N LYS A 500 -15.03 9.39 9.71
CA LYS A 500 -15.32 10.65 10.42
C LYS A 500 -15.57 10.45 11.92
N VAL A 501 -16.17 9.32 12.30
CA VAL A 501 -16.35 8.97 13.72
C VAL A 501 -14.99 8.75 14.40
N LEU A 502 -14.05 8.04 13.75
CA LEU A 502 -12.69 7.90 14.26
C LEU A 502 -11.97 9.26 14.34
N GLY A 503 -12.20 10.15 13.38
CA GLY A 503 -11.70 11.54 13.42
C GLY A 503 -12.26 12.30 14.63
N LYS A 504 -13.56 12.16 14.90
CA LYS A 504 -14.20 12.77 16.09
C LYS A 504 -13.60 12.25 17.40
N LEU A 505 -13.33 10.95 17.48
CA LEU A 505 -12.64 10.39 18.65
C LEU A 505 -11.22 10.97 18.80
N CYS A 506 -10.48 11.18 17.69
CA CYS A 506 -9.19 11.86 17.74
C CYS A 506 -9.31 13.30 18.29
N GLU A 507 -10.35 14.07 17.91
CA GLU A 507 -10.60 15.41 18.46
C GLU A 507 -10.88 15.37 19.95
N ILE A 508 -11.75 14.44 20.39
CA ILE A 508 -12.08 14.25 21.82
C ILE A 508 -10.81 13.94 22.63
N ILE A 509 -9.98 13.00 22.15
CA ILE A 509 -8.74 12.62 22.83
C ILE A 509 -7.75 13.79 22.84
N TYR A 510 -7.58 14.49 21.72
CA TYR A 510 -6.71 15.67 21.60
C TYR A 510 -7.03 16.75 22.64
N GLU A 511 -8.30 17.01 22.86
CA GLU A 511 -8.75 18.09 23.76
C GLU A 511 -8.79 17.70 25.26
N ASN A 512 -8.90 16.39 25.56
CA ASN A 512 -9.27 15.95 26.93
C ASN A 512 -8.33 14.90 27.53
N ALA A 513 -7.27 14.48 26.86
CA ALA A 513 -6.35 13.43 27.38
C ALA A 513 -5.08 14.00 28.02
N ASP A 514 -5.16 15.15 28.63
CA ASP A 514 -4.04 15.84 29.31
C ASP A 514 -3.89 15.40 30.77
#